data_952251f2dd6f5b6a46351c839b927ecc
#
_entry.id   952251f2dd6f5b6a46351c839b927ecc
#
_cell.length_a   1.000
_cell.length_b   1.000
_cell.length_c   1.000
_cell.angle_alpha   90.00
_cell.angle_beta   90.00
_cell.angle_gamma   90.00
#
_symmetry.space_group_name_H-M   'P 1'
#
loop_
_entity.id
_entity.type
_entity.pdbx_description
1 polymer ?
#
loop_
_entity_poly.entity_id
_entity_poly.type
_entity_poly.pdbx_seq_one_letter_code
_entity_poly.pdbx_strand_id
1 'polypeptide(L)'
;MEFPVELLINALIAGILLGGFYAAVTVGISISFGILDIVNIAHPAFIILGSYIAYIVNQRLGVDPILTSILVLPLFYYLGSLVYQVYYLSFEKRGQEALRGLAFFFGLLFVTEVILILVFGVDYRYVQAGYIDTTLRFGFLDLPMRMVVPFIISMLLLAALQWFLSKTFTGRAINAVAQDQLALSLMAADPIRIKRIAFAISIATAAIAGALLIIIQPVEPSVGREYIGRVFAICVLGGMGSLPGMIIAAMLLGIVESITSTFYGPSWAPAVAFGFLLITLAVRPAGLLGR
;
A
#
# COMPACT_ATOMS: atom_id res chain seq x y z
N MET A 1 6.45 12.08 -34.97
CA MET A 1 6.96 10.98 -34.15
C MET A 1 6.01 9.82 -34.33
N GLU A 2 6.38 8.81 -35.10
CA GLU A 2 5.64 7.55 -35.13
C GLU A 2 5.92 6.86 -33.80
N PHE A 3 4.93 6.80 -32.91
CA PHE A 3 5.05 6.02 -31.69
C PHE A 3 5.08 4.53 -32.10
N PRO A 4 6.14 3.78 -31.80
CA PRO A 4 6.16 2.37 -32.12
C PRO A 4 5.07 1.69 -31.29
N VAL A 5 4.10 1.10 -32.00
CA VAL A 5 2.92 0.44 -31.37
C VAL A 5 3.35 -0.60 -30.34
N GLU A 6 4.44 -1.33 -30.64
CA GLU A 6 5.01 -2.33 -29.72
C GLU A 6 5.46 -1.72 -28.38
N LEU A 7 6.10 -0.55 -28.42
CA LEU A 7 6.53 0.15 -27.20
C LEU A 7 5.33 0.61 -26.35
N LEU A 8 4.26 1.09 -27.02
CA LEU A 8 3.04 1.49 -26.33
C LEU A 8 2.35 0.28 -25.66
N ILE A 9 2.27 -0.87 -26.35
CA ILE A 9 1.68 -2.08 -25.78
C ILE A 9 2.50 -2.57 -24.58
N ASN A 10 3.83 -2.60 -24.68
CA ASN A 10 4.69 -2.97 -23.55
C ASN A 10 4.54 -1.99 -22.37
N ALA A 11 4.44 -0.68 -22.64
CA ALA A 11 4.19 0.32 -21.60
C ALA A 11 2.81 0.14 -20.93
N LEU A 12 1.76 -0.19 -21.68
CA LEU A 12 0.43 -0.49 -21.13
C LEU A 12 0.46 -1.72 -20.21
N ILE A 13 1.09 -2.80 -20.64
CA ILE A 13 1.19 -4.03 -19.84
C ILE A 13 2.02 -3.77 -18.58
N ALA A 14 3.18 -3.12 -18.70
CA ALA A 14 3.99 -2.73 -17.55
C ALA A 14 3.20 -1.84 -16.58
N GLY A 15 2.36 -0.94 -17.10
CA GLY A 15 1.49 -0.08 -16.32
C GLY A 15 0.41 -0.85 -15.56
N ILE A 16 -0.18 -1.88 -16.16
CA ILE A 16 -1.15 -2.77 -15.48
C ILE A 16 -0.43 -3.53 -14.35
N LEU A 17 0.74 -4.10 -14.60
CA LEU A 17 1.52 -4.81 -13.60
C LEU A 17 1.91 -3.89 -12.43
N LEU A 18 2.35 -2.67 -12.75
CA LEU A 18 2.68 -1.64 -11.77
C LEU A 18 1.44 -1.21 -10.96
N GLY A 19 0.30 -1.04 -11.62
CA GLY A 19 -0.98 -0.70 -10.99
C GLY A 19 -1.43 -1.75 -9.99
N GLY A 20 -1.23 -3.04 -10.28
CA GLY A 20 -1.50 -4.11 -9.33
C GLY A 20 -0.63 -4.02 -8.07
N PHE A 21 0.64 -3.73 -8.21
CA PHE A 21 1.52 -3.46 -7.08
C PHE A 21 1.07 -2.22 -6.28
N TYR A 22 0.72 -1.13 -6.96
CA TYR A 22 0.20 0.07 -6.30
C TYR A 22 -1.08 -0.20 -5.50
N ALA A 23 -1.95 -1.07 -5.99
CA ALA A 23 -3.14 -1.47 -5.25
C ALA A 23 -2.77 -2.22 -3.95
N ALA A 24 -1.75 -3.10 -3.95
CA ALA A 24 -1.28 -3.75 -2.74
C ALA A 24 -0.64 -2.78 -1.73
N VAL A 25 0.12 -1.80 -2.22
CA VAL A 25 0.73 -0.75 -1.39
C VAL A 25 -0.35 0.14 -0.74
N THR A 26 -1.44 0.39 -1.47
CA THR A 26 -2.49 1.33 -1.05
C THR A 26 -3.56 0.68 -0.17
N VAL A 27 -3.77 -0.64 -0.27
CA VAL A 27 -4.90 -1.29 0.40
C VAL A 27 -4.91 -1.09 1.92
N GLY A 28 -3.75 -1.09 2.56
CA GLY A 28 -3.66 -0.82 3.99
C GLY A 28 -4.12 0.60 4.35
N ILE A 29 -3.72 1.61 3.58
CA ILE A 29 -4.20 2.98 3.78
C ILE A 29 -5.69 3.09 3.47
N SER A 30 -6.20 2.39 2.46
CA SER A 30 -7.64 2.35 2.18
C SER A 30 -8.47 1.84 3.36
N ILE A 31 -7.93 0.92 4.16
CA ILE A 31 -8.57 0.47 5.39
C ILE A 31 -8.44 1.52 6.49
N SER A 32 -7.23 2.01 6.77
CA SER A 32 -7.01 2.94 7.90
C SER A 32 -7.63 4.31 7.64
N PHE A 33 -7.50 4.87 6.45
CA PHE A 33 -8.04 6.17 6.10
C PHE A 33 -9.47 6.07 5.55
N GLY A 34 -9.72 5.14 4.62
CA GLY A 34 -11.02 5.06 3.96
C GLY A 34 -12.13 4.45 4.81
N ILE A 35 -11.82 3.51 5.71
CA ILE A 35 -12.80 2.82 6.57
C ILE A 35 -12.78 3.37 8.00
N LEU A 36 -11.60 3.62 8.58
CA LEU A 36 -11.48 4.04 9.98
C LEU A 36 -11.39 5.56 10.18
N ASP A 37 -11.23 6.33 9.10
CA ASP A 37 -10.98 7.77 9.12
C ASP A 37 -9.69 8.16 9.88
N ILE A 38 -8.69 7.27 9.86
CA ILE A 38 -7.39 7.46 10.50
C ILE A 38 -6.34 7.74 9.42
N VAL A 39 -5.85 8.98 9.36
CA VAL A 39 -4.82 9.40 8.40
C VAL A 39 -3.45 8.86 8.82
N ASN A 40 -3.16 7.62 8.42
CA ASN A 40 -1.89 6.96 8.75
C ASN A 40 -0.80 7.27 7.71
N ILE A 41 -0.12 8.40 7.84
CA ILE A 41 1.00 8.78 6.97
C ILE A 41 2.22 7.86 7.18
N ALA A 42 2.31 7.16 8.32
CA ALA A 42 3.41 6.24 8.59
C ALA A 42 3.32 4.90 7.82
N HIS A 43 2.20 4.62 7.15
CA HIS A 43 2.00 3.35 6.46
C HIS A 43 3.13 3.01 5.46
N PRO A 44 3.60 3.94 4.60
CA PRO A 44 4.73 3.66 3.72
C PRO A 44 6.03 3.31 4.47
N ALA A 45 6.27 3.86 5.65
CA ALA A 45 7.43 3.49 6.47
C ALA A 45 7.34 2.04 6.97
N PHE A 46 6.13 1.55 7.29
CA PHE A 46 5.93 0.11 7.59
C PHE A 46 6.15 -0.77 6.37
N ILE A 47 5.83 -0.29 5.16
CA ILE A 47 6.15 -1.01 3.91
C ILE A 47 7.67 -1.15 3.78
N ILE A 48 8.42 -0.06 3.97
CA ILE A 48 9.89 -0.12 3.94
C ILE A 48 10.44 -1.03 5.04
N LEU A 49 9.89 -0.98 6.25
CA LEU A 49 10.25 -1.92 7.32
C LEU A 49 10.04 -3.39 6.87
N GLY A 50 8.93 -3.69 6.21
CA GLY A 50 8.65 -4.99 5.60
C GLY A 50 9.70 -5.39 4.55
N SER A 51 10.10 -4.45 3.69
CA SER A 51 11.16 -4.65 2.70
C SER A 51 12.49 -5.01 3.35
N TYR A 52 12.88 -4.31 4.42
CA TYR A 52 14.12 -4.58 5.14
C TYR A 52 14.10 -5.92 5.88
N ILE A 53 12.97 -6.33 6.45
CA ILE A 53 12.84 -7.66 7.05
C ILE A 53 12.96 -8.74 5.98
N ALA A 54 12.30 -8.57 4.83
CA ALA A 54 12.43 -9.48 3.70
C ALA A 54 13.89 -9.56 3.21
N TYR A 55 14.59 -8.41 3.14
CA TYR A 55 16.01 -8.36 2.81
C TYR A 55 16.88 -9.16 3.80
N ILE A 56 16.72 -8.93 5.11
CA ILE A 56 17.53 -9.62 6.13
C ILE A 56 17.35 -11.13 6.06
N VAL A 57 16.10 -11.58 5.97
CA VAL A 57 15.75 -13.00 5.93
C VAL A 57 16.26 -13.64 4.64
N ASN A 58 16.12 -12.96 3.50
CA ASN A 58 16.64 -13.42 2.23
C ASN A 58 18.17 -13.53 2.25
N GLN A 59 18.89 -12.51 2.72
CA GLN A 59 20.36 -12.50 2.76
C GLN A 59 20.95 -13.50 3.76
N ARG A 60 20.30 -13.74 4.90
CA ARG A 60 20.85 -14.61 5.96
C ARG A 60 20.39 -16.05 5.83
N LEU A 61 19.17 -16.28 5.41
CA LEU A 61 18.53 -17.60 5.39
C LEU A 61 18.20 -18.10 3.99
N GLY A 62 18.39 -17.29 2.94
CA GLY A 62 18.05 -17.64 1.58
C GLY A 62 16.54 -17.83 1.31
N VAL A 63 15.68 -17.38 2.26
CA VAL A 63 14.24 -17.54 2.14
C VAL A 63 13.68 -16.54 1.13
N ASP A 64 12.73 -16.98 0.32
CA ASP A 64 12.04 -16.12 -0.64
C ASP A 64 11.34 -14.94 0.05
N PRO A 65 11.42 -13.71 -0.52
CA PRO A 65 10.79 -12.53 0.05
C PRO A 65 9.28 -12.65 0.27
N ILE A 66 8.56 -13.33 -0.65
CA ILE A 66 7.11 -13.53 -0.52
C ILE A 66 6.81 -14.44 0.67
N LEU A 67 7.54 -15.55 0.80
CA LEU A 67 7.38 -16.46 1.94
C LEU A 67 7.70 -15.73 3.26
N THR A 68 8.76 -14.92 3.27
CA THR A 68 9.11 -14.09 4.42
C THR A 68 7.96 -13.17 4.79
N SER A 69 7.33 -12.51 3.82
CA SER A 69 6.20 -11.59 4.10
C SER A 69 5.03 -12.29 4.79
N ILE A 70 4.72 -13.52 4.39
CA ILE A 70 3.68 -14.34 5.02
C ILE A 70 4.06 -14.72 6.45
N LEU A 71 5.31 -15.12 6.68
CA LEU A 71 5.81 -15.49 8.01
C LEU A 71 5.79 -14.32 9.00
N VAL A 72 6.01 -13.10 8.53
CA VAL A 72 6.03 -11.91 9.41
C VAL A 72 4.68 -11.21 9.52
N LEU A 73 3.62 -11.65 8.83
CA LEU A 73 2.27 -11.11 8.97
C LEU A 73 1.80 -11.00 10.43
N PRO A 74 1.95 -12.04 11.29
CA PRO A 74 1.53 -11.95 12.69
C PRO A 74 2.29 -10.86 13.46
N LEU A 75 3.57 -10.67 13.16
CA LEU A 75 4.39 -9.62 13.77
C LEU A 75 3.87 -8.22 13.40
N PHE A 76 3.58 -7.99 12.12
CA PHE A 76 3.02 -6.71 11.64
C PHE A 76 1.62 -6.48 12.17
N TYR A 77 0.80 -7.52 12.26
CA TYR A 77 -0.52 -7.43 12.89
C TYR A 77 -0.41 -6.99 14.36
N TYR A 78 0.49 -7.60 15.12
CA TYR A 78 0.72 -7.24 16.51
C TYR A 78 1.25 -5.81 16.64
N LEU A 79 2.20 -5.42 15.79
CA LEU A 79 2.74 -4.06 15.72
C LEU A 79 1.64 -3.03 15.42
N GLY A 80 0.78 -3.31 14.43
CA GLY A 80 -0.36 -2.46 14.11
C GLY A 80 -1.36 -2.35 15.27
N SER A 81 -1.64 -3.46 15.97
CA SER A 81 -2.49 -3.45 17.15
C SER A 81 -1.92 -2.58 18.29
N LEU A 82 -0.60 -2.63 18.49
CA LEU A 82 0.10 -1.83 19.49
C LEU A 82 0.10 -0.34 19.12
N VAL A 83 0.40 -0.01 17.87
CA VAL A 83 0.36 1.36 17.36
C VAL A 83 -1.03 1.98 17.52
N TYR A 84 -2.08 1.23 17.15
CA TYR A 84 -3.46 1.70 17.36
C TYR A 84 -3.79 1.89 18.84
N GLN A 85 -3.34 1.00 19.70
CA GLN A 85 -3.60 1.14 21.14
C GLN A 85 -2.95 2.41 21.72
N VAL A 86 -1.72 2.71 21.33
CA VAL A 86 -1.03 3.95 21.73
C VAL A 86 -1.79 5.17 21.18
N TYR A 87 -2.16 5.15 19.90
CA TYR A 87 -2.94 6.19 19.24
C TYR A 87 -4.28 6.44 19.94
N TYR A 88 -5.04 5.39 20.23
CA TYR A 88 -6.33 5.47 20.90
C TYR A 88 -6.22 6.09 22.30
N LEU A 89 -5.31 5.58 23.13
CA LEU A 89 -5.14 6.06 24.52
C LEU A 89 -4.64 7.51 24.57
N SER A 90 -3.80 7.90 23.63
CA SER A 90 -3.17 9.22 23.63
C SER A 90 -4.05 10.31 23.01
N PHE A 91 -4.82 9.99 21.98
CA PHE A 91 -5.50 10.98 21.14
C PHE A 91 -7.00 10.71 20.95
N GLU A 92 -7.41 9.57 20.43
CA GLU A 92 -8.80 9.29 20.06
C GLU A 92 -9.73 9.32 21.27
N LYS A 93 -9.36 8.66 22.36
CA LYS A 93 -10.12 8.67 23.63
C LYS A 93 -10.35 10.09 24.20
N ARG A 94 -9.50 11.04 23.83
CA ARG A 94 -9.56 12.44 24.30
C ARG A 94 -10.22 13.38 23.31
N GLY A 95 -10.74 12.88 22.17
CA GLY A 95 -11.33 13.70 21.10
C GLY A 95 -10.32 14.64 20.43
N GLN A 96 -9.06 14.22 20.34
CA GLN A 96 -7.95 15.04 19.82
C GLN A 96 -7.25 14.36 18.63
N GLU A 97 -7.98 13.47 17.94
CA GLU A 97 -7.43 12.59 16.91
C GLU A 97 -7.01 13.30 15.62
N ALA A 98 -7.66 14.38 15.22
CA ALA A 98 -7.44 15.00 13.91
C ALA A 98 -5.98 15.47 13.72
N LEU A 99 -5.64 16.64 14.26
CA LEU A 99 -4.31 17.25 14.06
C LEU A 99 -3.21 16.52 14.83
N ARG A 100 -3.49 16.12 16.07
CA ARG A 100 -2.49 15.46 16.93
C ARG A 100 -2.23 14.02 16.47
N GLY A 101 -3.25 13.33 15.98
CA GLY A 101 -3.09 12.02 15.38
C GLY A 101 -2.23 12.07 14.11
N LEU A 102 -2.45 13.08 13.27
CA LEU A 102 -1.63 13.31 12.09
C LEU A 102 -0.15 13.53 12.47
N ALA A 103 0.11 14.39 13.48
CA ALA A 103 1.46 14.64 13.98
C ALA A 103 2.11 13.38 14.57
N PHE A 104 1.34 12.52 15.25
CA PHE A 104 1.82 11.24 15.77
C PHE A 104 2.29 10.32 14.64
N PHE A 105 1.49 10.12 13.58
CA PHE A 105 1.88 9.27 12.46
C PHE A 105 3.02 9.87 11.66
N PHE A 106 3.10 11.19 11.54
CA PHE A 106 4.24 11.86 10.95
C PHE A 106 5.53 11.60 11.74
N GLY A 107 5.48 11.74 13.07
CA GLY A 107 6.60 11.40 13.94
C GLY A 107 7.01 9.94 13.85
N LEU A 108 6.03 9.02 13.79
CA LEU A 108 6.28 7.58 13.67
C LEU A 108 6.96 7.22 12.33
N LEU A 109 6.59 7.90 11.23
CA LEU A 109 7.26 7.76 9.94
C LEU A 109 8.76 8.09 10.08
N PHE A 110 9.09 9.26 10.63
CA PHE A 110 10.48 9.68 10.78
C PHE A 110 11.26 8.79 11.74
N VAL A 111 10.67 8.40 12.87
CA VAL A 111 11.31 7.48 13.81
C VAL A 111 11.66 6.15 13.14
N THR A 112 10.72 5.58 12.37
CA THR A 112 10.96 4.33 11.63
C THR A 112 12.07 4.51 10.59
N GLU A 113 12.03 5.59 9.81
CA GLU A 113 13.05 5.89 8.80
C GLU A 113 14.45 6.07 9.44
N VAL A 114 14.54 6.86 10.50
CA VAL A 114 15.82 7.10 11.20
C VAL A 114 16.37 5.82 11.80
N ILE A 115 15.53 4.97 12.40
CA ILE A 115 15.97 3.65 12.92
C ILE A 115 16.54 2.81 11.78
N LEU A 116 15.89 2.76 10.61
CA LEU A 116 16.40 2.02 9.47
C LEU A 116 17.72 2.58 8.96
N ILE A 117 17.88 3.91 8.91
CA ILE A 117 19.16 4.57 8.54
C ILE A 117 20.28 4.22 9.53
N LEU A 118 19.99 4.26 10.82
CA LEU A 118 21.01 3.95 11.85
C LEU A 118 21.44 2.49 11.82
N VAL A 119 20.53 1.56 11.47
CA VAL A 119 20.82 0.12 11.45
C VAL A 119 21.44 -0.32 10.12
N PHE A 120 20.97 0.21 8.99
CA PHE A 120 21.32 -0.28 7.65
C PHE A 120 22.07 0.71 6.77
N GLY A 121 22.18 1.97 7.21
CA GLY A 121 22.74 3.04 6.38
C GLY A 121 21.76 3.56 5.33
N VAL A 122 22.29 4.32 4.38
CA VAL A 122 21.50 4.93 3.28
C VAL A 122 21.67 4.21 1.94
N ASP A 123 22.38 3.08 1.94
CA ASP A 123 22.65 2.33 0.72
C ASP A 123 21.39 1.59 0.23
N TYR A 124 21.29 1.45 -1.09
CA TYR A 124 20.25 0.63 -1.71
C TYR A 124 20.43 -0.85 -1.36
N ARG A 125 19.34 -1.48 -0.96
CA ARG A 125 19.27 -2.92 -0.66
C ARG A 125 18.37 -3.61 -1.68
N TYR A 126 18.74 -4.83 -2.05
CA TYR A 126 18.00 -5.66 -2.99
C TYR A 126 17.98 -7.12 -2.52
N VAL A 127 17.03 -7.88 -3.02
CA VAL A 127 16.88 -9.31 -2.76
C VAL A 127 17.21 -10.12 -3.98
N GLN A 128 17.57 -11.38 -3.76
CA GLN A 128 17.83 -12.35 -4.83
C GLN A 128 16.80 -13.48 -4.74
N ALA A 129 16.14 -13.76 -5.85
CA ALA A 129 15.31 -14.93 -6.04
C ALA A 129 15.40 -15.37 -7.51
N GLY A 130 15.33 -16.66 -7.75
CA GLY A 130 15.60 -17.23 -9.10
C GLY A 130 14.69 -16.73 -10.22
N TYR A 131 13.54 -16.13 -9.88
CA TYR A 131 12.59 -15.56 -10.86
C TYR A 131 12.80 -14.07 -11.13
N ILE A 132 13.48 -13.32 -10.27
CA ILE A 132 13.56 -11.83 -10.35
C ILE A 132 14.20 -11.37 -11.66
N ASP A 133 15.26 -12.06 -12.12
CA ASP A 133 16.01 -11.67 -13.30
C ASP A 133 15.54 -12.38 -14.58
N THR A 134 14.45 -13.15 -14.49
CA THR A 134 13.87 -13.82 -15.65
C THR A 134 12.82 -12.96 -16.33
N THR A 135 12.75 -13.05 -17.67
CA THR A 135 11.75 -12.35 -18.48
C THR A 135 11.05 -13.37 -19.36
N LEU A 136 9.73 -13.41 -19.28
CA LEU A 136 8.91 -14.21 -20.21
C LEU A 136 8.73 -13.41 -21.50
N ARG A 137 9.16 -14.00 -22.63
CA ARG A 137 9.04 -13.38 -23.94
C ARG A 137 7.99 -14.09 -24.78
N PHE A 138 6.98 -13.33 -25.19
CA PHE A 138 5.92 -13.79 -26.10
C PHE A 138 5.90 -12.91 -27.35
N GLY A 139 6.73 -13.27 -28.33
CA GLY A 139 6.91 -12.46 -29.54
C GLY A 139 7.51 -11.09 -29.21
N PHE A 140 6.73 -10.02 -29.39
CA PHE A 140 7.13 -8.64 -29.07
C PHE A 140 6.84 -8.21 -27.63
N LEU A 141 6.23 -9.10 -26.82
CA LEU A 141 5.89 -8.81 -25.43
C LEU A 141 6.99 -9.30 -24.49
N ASP A 142 7.54 -8.38 -23.73
CA ASP A 142 8.51 -8.67 -22.66
C ASP A 142 7.84 -8.51 -21.29
N LEU A 143 7.68 -9.63 -20.57
CA LEU A 143 7.08 -9.68 -19.24
C LEU A 143 8.14 -9.99 -18.18
N PRO A 144 8.73 -8.98 -17.53
CA PRO A 144 9.71 -9.19 -16.47
C PRO A 144 9.04 -9.83 -15.26
N MET A 145 9.53 -11.00 -14.82
CA MET A 145 8.93 -11.74 -13.70
C MET A 145 8.98 -10.96 -12.38
N ARG A 146 9.93 -10.03 -12.25
CA ARG A 146 9.98 -9.08 -11.11
C ARG A 146 8.72 -8.18 -10.99
N MET A 147 7.92 -8.04 -12.05
CA MET A 147 6.64 -7.31 -12.03
C MET A 147 5.44 -8.26 -12.06
N VAL A 148 5.54 -9.38 -12.77
CA VAL A 148 4.45 -10.37 -12.90
C VAL A 148 4.14 -11.03 -11.56
N VAL A 149 5.18 -11.50 -10.86
CA VAL A 149 5.00 -12.18 -9.56
C VAL A 149 4.38 -11.24 -8.51
N PRO A 150 4.88 -10.01 -8.28
CA PRO A 150 4.21 -9.04 -7.43
C PRO A 150 2.77 -8.73 -7.84
N PHE A 151 2.48 -8.62 -9.13
CA PHE A 151 1.11 -8.41 -9.61
C PHE A 151 0.17 -9.54 -9.19
N ILE A 152 0.57 -10.81 -9.40
CA ILE A 152 -0.25 -11.97 -9.03
C ILE A 152 -0.49 -11.99 -7.52
N ILE A 153 0.56 -11.80 -6.71
CA ILE A 153 0.45 -11.76 -5.24
C ILE A 153 -0.43 -10.60 -4.79
N SER A 154 -0.31 -9.44 -5.43
CA SER A 154 -1.18 -8.29 -5.15
C SER A 154 -2.65 -8.61 -5.41
N MET A 155 -2.96 -9.24 -6.55
CA MET A 155 -4.34 -9.62 -6.87
C MET A 155 -4.89 -10.66 -5.88
N LEU A 156 -4.07 -11.63 -5.47
CA LEU A 156 -4.46 -12.61 -4.45
C LEU A 156 -4.71 -11.95 -3.09
N LEU A 157 -3.84 -11.03 -2.66
CA LEU A 157 -4.02 -10.24 -1.44
C LEU A 157 -5.33 -9.45 -1.46
N LEU A 158 -5.59 -8.74 -2.56
CA LEU A 158 -6.80 -7.93 -2.72
C LEU A 158 -8.07 -8.79 -2.73
N ALA A 159 -8.04 -9.92 -3.44
CA ALA A 159 -9.15 -10.87 -3.48
C ALA A 159 -9.43 -11.48 -2.09
N ALA A 160 -8.38 -11.90 -1.38
CA ALA A 160 -8.50 -12.43 -0.02
C ALA A 160 -9.07 -11.38 0.95
N LEU A 161 -8.59 -10.14 0.87
CA LEU A 161 -9.05 -9.07 1.73
C LEU A 161 -10.49 -8.65 1.41
N GLN A 162 -10.86 -8.56 0.14
CA GLN A 162 -12.22 -8.29 -0.29
C GLN A 162 -13.18 -9.39 0.18
N TRP A 163 -12.77 -10.65 0.06
CA TRP A 163 -13.54 -11.78 0.58
C TRP A 163 -13.69 -11.70 2.10
N PHE A 164 -12.59 -11.44 2.82
CA PHE A 164 -12.59 -11.28 4.27
C PHE A 164 -13.56 -10.17 4.71
N LEU A 165 -13.46 -8.96 4.14
CA LEU A 165 -14.29 -7.81 4.51
C LEU A 165 -15.77 -8.00 4.16
N SER A 166 -16.10 -8.75 3.09
CA SER A 166 -17.48 -8.94 2.64
C SER A 166 -18.17 -10.17 3.25
N LYS A 167 -17.41 -11.23 3.55
CA LYS A 167 -18.00 -12.54 3.91
C LYS A 167 -17.82 -12.92 5.37
N THR A 168 -16.80 -12.38 6.09
CA THR A 168 -16.60 -12.74 7.50
C THR A 168 -17.39 -11.83 8.44
N PHE A 169 -17.67 -12.32 9.64
CA PHE A 169 -18.32 -11.50 10.69
C PHE A 169 -17.47 -10.28 11.05
N THR A 170 -16.16 -10.48 11.29
CA THR A 170 -15.23 -9.41 11.62
C THR A 170 -15.12 -8.37 10.50
N GLY A 171 -15.05 -8.82 9.24
CA GLY A 171 -15.00 -7.92 8.09
C GLY A 171 -16.26 -7.06 7.96
N ARG A 172 -17.45 -7.65 8.17
CA ARG A 172 -18.70 -6.89 8.17
C ARG A 172 -18.79 -5.92 9.34
N ALA A 173 -18.26 -6.29 10.53
CA ALA A 173 -18.19 -5.40 11.67
C ALA A 173 -17.23 -4.21 11.42
N ILE A 174 -16.11 -4.43 10.70
CA ILE A 174 -15.21 -3.35 10.26
C ILE A 174 -15.94 -2.36 9.34
N ASN A 175 -16.72 -2.85 8.37
CA ASN A 175 -17.51 -1.98 7.51
C ASN A 175 -18.64 -1.27 8.28
N ALA A 176 -19.23 -1.91 9.27
CA ALA A 176 -20.28 -1.32 10.11
C ALA A 176 -19.74 -0.20 11.01
N VAL A 177 -18.54 -0.35 11.58
CA VAL A 177 -17.92 0.69 12.43
C VAL A 177 -17.64 1.97 11.65
N ALA A 178 -17.40 1.86 10.35
CA ALA A 178 -17.22 3.01 9.47
C ALA A 178 -18.53 3.78 9.21
N GLN A 179 -19.68 3.12 9.31
CA GLN A 179 -20.98 3.73 9.05
C GLN A 179 -21.58 4.36 10.30
N ASP A 180 -21.64 3.60 11.39
CA ASP A 180 -22.20 4.06 12.67
C ASP A 180 -21.62 3.28 13.85
N GLN A 181 -20.74 3.95 14.60
CA GLN A 181 -20.12 3.38 15.81
C GLN A 181 -21.11 3.19 16.94
N LEU A 182 -22.11 4.08 17.06
CA LEU A 182 -23.12 4.01 18.12
C LEU A 182 -24.04 2.83 17.88
N ALA A 183 -24.57 2.67 16.66
CA ALA A 183 -25.39 1.54 16.29
C ALA A 183 -24.67 0.20 16.53
N LEU A 184 -23.37 0.12 16.21
CA LEU A 184 -22.57 -1.06 16.46
C LEU A 184 -22.44 -1.38 17.96
N SER A 185 -22.26 -0.37 18.81
CA SER A 185 -22.18 -0.57 20.27
C SER A 185 -23.49 -1.08 20.86
N LEU A 186 -24.64 -0.64 20.33
CA LEU A 186 -25.96 -1.13 20.73
C LEU A 186 -26.19 -2.61 20.37
N MET A 187 -25.46 -3.12 19.38
CA MET A 187 -25.44 -4.54 19.01
C MET A 187 -24.44 -5.38 19.81
N ALA A 188 -24.00 -4.92 20.96
CA ALA A 188 -23.03 -5.56 21.87
C ALA A 188 -21.64 -5.83 21.24
N ALA A 189 -21.28 -5.12 20.17
CA ALA A 189 -19.94 -5.16 19.60
C ALA A 189 -19.13 -3.97 20.09
N ASP A 190 -17.85 -4.20 20.45
CA ASP A 190 -16.93 -3.14 20.90
C ASP A 190 -16.28 -2.44 19.69
N PRO A 191 -16.65 -1.19 19.37
CA PRO A 191 -16.11 -0.46 18.23
C PRO A 191 -14.58 -0.28 18.31
N ILE A 192 -14.04 -0.08 19.51
CA ILE A 192 -12.62 0.16 19.74
C ILE A 192 -11.83 -1.10 19.38
N ARG A 193 -12.32 -2.27 19.81
CA ARG A 193 -11.70 -3.55 19.46
C ARG A 193 -11.74 -3.80 17.96
N ILE A 194 -12.84 -3.48 17.30
CA ILE A 194 -12.99 -3.65 15.85
C ILE A 194 -12.06 -2.72 15.09
N LYS A 195 -11.97 -1.44 15.47
CA LYS A 195 -11.02 -0.48 14.88
C LYS A 195 -9.58 -0.96 15.05
N ARG A 196 -9.22 -1.48 16.24
CA ARG A 196 -7.89 -2.04 16.50
C ARG A 196 -7.57 -3.20 15.58
N ILE A 197 -8.50 -4.12 15.36
CA ILE A 197 -8.33 -5.24 14.44
C ILE A 197 -8.16 -4.73 13.00
N ALA A 198 -8.99 -3.80 12.56
CA ALA A 198 -8.92 -3.23 11.23
C ALA A 198 -7.59 -2.52 10.97
N PHE A 199 -7.14 -1.70 11.93
CA PHE A 199 -5.84 -1.03 11.84
C PHE A 199 -4.67 -2.02 11.86
N ALA A 200 -4.75 -3.08 12.67
CA ALA A 200 -3.76 -4.14 12.71
C ALA A 200 -3.67 -4.89 11.36
N ILE A 201 -4.81 -5.18 10.72
CA ILE A 201 -4.84 -5.75 9.36
C ILE A 201 -4.23 -4.77 8.35
N SER A 202 -4.54 -3.48 8.43
CA SER A 202 -3.93 -2.45 7.58
C SER A 202 -2.40 -2.49 7.65
N ILE A 203 -1.82 -2.55 8.85
CA ILE A 203 -0.35 -2.65 9.00
C ILE A 203 0.18 -4.02 8.56
N ALA A 204 -0.57 -5.10 8.77
CA ALA A 204 -0.16 -6.43 8.29
C ALA A 204 0.00 -6.48 6.76
N THR A 205 -0.86 -5.79 6.00
CA THR A 205 -0.71 -5.72 4.53
C THR A 205 0.60 -5.05 4.12
N ALA A 206 1.17 -4.16 4.95
CA ALA A 206 2.44 -3.50 4.67
C ALA A 206 3.62 -4.49 4.62
N ALA A 207 3.56 -5.61 5.35
CA ALA A 207 4.59 -6.67 5.26
C ALA A 207 4.64 -7.27 3.85
N ILE A 208 3.48 -7.57 3.26
CA ILE A 208 3.39 -8.11 1.90
C ILE A 208 3.82 -7.04 0.90
N ALA A 209 3.25 -5.84 0.97
CA ALA A 209 3.60 -4.73 0.08
C ALA A 209 5.10 -4.42 0.11
N GLY A 210 5.75 -4.52 1.27
CA GLY A 210 7.19 -4.32 1.43
C GLY A 210 8.03 -5.39 0.74
N ALA A 211 7.66 -6.66 0.84
CA ALA A 211 8.32 -7.72 0.11
C ALA A 211 8.14 -7.57 -1.41
N LEU A 212 6.96 -7.16 -1.87
CA LEU A 212 6.71 -6.89 -3.29
C LEU A 212 7.52 -5.70 -3.78
N LEU A 213 7.67 -4.65 -2.97
CA LEU A 213 8.46 -3.47 -3.31
C LEU A 213 9.92 -3.83 -3.58
N ILE A 214 10.56 -4.57 -2.66
CA ILE A 214 11.98 -4.91 -2.80
C ILE A 214 12.26 -5.93 -3.92
N ILE A 215 11.25 -6.68 -4.36
CA ILE A 215 11.33 -7.54 -5.56
C ILE A 215 11.34 -6.67 -6.84
N ILE A 216 10.50 -5.63 -6.89
CA ILE A 216 10.36 -4.77 -8.06
C ILE A 216 11.58 -3.86 -8.23
N GLN A 217 12.03 -3.25 -7.14
CA GLN A 217 13.12 -2.27 -7.16
C GLN A 217 13.97 -2.32 -5.89
N PRO A 218 15.26 -1.92 -5.97
CA PRO A 218 16.07 -1.69 -4.78
C PRO A 218 15.44 -0.66 -3.85
N VAL A 219 15.59 -0.84 -2.54
CA VAL A 219 15.02 0.05 -1.53
C VAL A 219 16.11 0.69 -0.67
N GLU A 220 15.88 1.94 -0.29
CA GLU A 220 16.59 2.64 0.77
C GLU A 220 15.58 3.14 1.81
N PRO A 221 16.00 3.53 3.04
CA PRO A 221 15.06 3.91 4.10
C PRO A 221 14.13 5.08 3.74
N SER A 222 14.57 6.02 2.92
CA SER A 222 13.83 7.24 2.56
C SER A 222 12.77 7.04 1.46
N VAL A 223 12.83 5.94 0.68
CA VAL A 223 11.91 5.65 -0.45
C VAL A 223 10.45 5.65 0.00
N GLY A 224 10.15 5.32 1.26
CA GLY A 224 8.79 5.35 1.79
C GLY A 224 8.07 6.68 1.59
N ARG A 225 8.79 7.80 1.68
CA ARG A 225 8.22 9.15 1.50
C ARG A 225 7.69 9.40 0.08
N GLU A 226 8.29 8.80 -0.93
CA GLU A 226 7.87 8.93 -2.32
C GLU A 226 6.50 8.28 -2.57
N TYR A 227 6.17 7.26 -1.78
CA TYR A 227 4.89 6.55 -1.90
C TYR A 227 3.73 7.28 -1.22
N ILE A 228 3.97 8.24 -0.32
CA ILE A 228 2.90 8.98 0.37
C ILE A 228 1.95 9.61 -0.66
N GLY A 229 2.48 10.40 -1.59
CA GLY A 229 1.67 11.09 -2.60
C GLY A 229 0.89 10.12 -3.50
N ARG A 230 1.55 9.04 -3.98
CA ARG A 230 0.93 8.02 -4.83
C ARG A 230 -0.23 7.32 -4.13
N VAL A 231 -0.02 6.88 -2.90
CA VAL A 231 -1.01 6.15 -2.12
C VAL A 231 -2.22 7.00 -1.80
N PHE A 232 -2.01 8.26 -1.38
CA PHE A 232 -3.11 9.19 -1.15
C PHE A 232 -3.85 9.54 -2.45
N ALA A 233 -3.13 9.74 -3.56
CA ALA A 233 -3.75 9.97 -4.86
C ALA A 233 -4.67 8.81 -5.27
N ILE A 234 -4.21 7.57 -5.11
CA ILE A 234 -5.00 6.36 -5.41
C ILE A 234 -6.23 6.26 -4.49
N CYS A 235 -6.07 6.49 -3.18
CA CYS A 235 -7.19 6.45 -2.24
C CYS A 235 -8.27 7.48 -2.56
N VAL A 236 -7.87 8.72 -2.86
CA VAL A 236 -8.80 9.80 -3.20
C VAL A 236 -9.43 9.56 -4.55
N LEU A 237 -8.64 9.22 -5.58
CA LEU A 237 -9.14 8.93 -6.92
C LEU A 237 -10.12 7.75 -6.92
N GLY A 238 -9.82 6.70 -6.17
CA GLY A 238 -10.67 5.50 -6.05
C GLY A 238 -11.99 5.76 -5.33
N GLY A 239 -12.00 6.75 -4.47
CA GLY A 239 -13.07 7.03 -3.50
C GLY A 239 -12.80 6.34 -2.16
N MET A 240 -12.72 7.15 -1.11
CA MET A 240 -12.38 6.70 0.24
C MET A 240 -13.31 5.56 0.72
N GLY A 241 -12.72 4.46 1.20
CA GLY A 241 -13.45 3.29 1.68
C GLY A 241 -13.95 2.33 0.59
N SER A 242 -13.72 2.62 -0.70
CA SER A 242 -14.10 1.73 -1.81
C SER A 242 -12.90 0.93 -2.30
N LEU A 243 -12.78 -0.35 -1.88
CA LEU A 243 -11.72 -1.23 -2.40
C LEU A 243 -11.77 -1.41 -3.93
N PRO A 244 -12.93 -1.65 -4.56
CA PRO A 244 -12.98 -1.72 -6.02
C PRO A 244 -12.55 -0.42 -6.70
N GLY A 245 -12.96 0.73 -6.15
CA GLY A 245 -12.54 2.04 -6.65
C GLY A 245 -11.04 2.25 -6.55
N MET A 246 -10.46 1.88 -5.41
CA MET A 246 -9.01 1.93 -5.19
C MET A 246 -8.23 1.07 -6.21
N ILE A 247 -8.71 -0.16 -6.52
CA ILE A 247 -8.07 -1.02 -7.52
C ILE A 247 -8.09 -0.37 -8.90
N ILE A 248 -9.23 0.17 -9.32
CA ILE A 248 -9.36 0.86 -10.61
C ILE A 248 -8.42 2.08 -10.64
N ALA A 249 -8.40 2.88 -9.58
CA ALA A 249 -7.54 4.05 -9.47
C ALA A 249 -6.04 3.68 -9.53
N ALA A 250 -5.64 2.60 -8.85
CA ALA A 250 -4.27 2.09 -8.87
C ALA A 250 -3.85 1.64 -10.27
N MET A 251 -4.75 0.93 -10.98
CA MET A 251 -4.50 0.51 -12.37
C MET A 251 -4.38 1.71 -13.31
N LEU A 252 -5.27 2.69 -13.20
CA LEU A 252 -5.21 3.90 -14.01
C LEU A 252 -3.92 4.68 -13.75
N LEU A 253 -3.55 4.89 -12.48
CA LEU A 253 -2.32 5.58 -12.14
C LEU A 253 -1.10 4.83 -12.67
N GLY A 254 -1.03 3.51 -12.47
CA GLY A 254 0.06 2.67 -12.96
C GLY A 254 0.22 2.74 -14.49
N ILE A 255 -0.88 2.71 -15.23
CA ILE A 255 -0.87 2.81 -16.70
C ILE A 255 -0.34 4.18 -17.14
N VAL A 256 -0.89 5.28 -16.58
CA VAL A 256 -0.48 6.63 -16.99
C VAL A 256 0.96 6.91 -16.57
N GLU A 257 1.37 6.48 -15.39
CA GLU A 257 2.75 6.61 -14.91
C GLU A 257 3.74 5.81 -15.79
N SER A 258 3.39 4.58 -16.18
CA SER A 258 4.21 3.75 -17.05
C SER A 258 4.35 4.34 -18.45
N ILE A 259 3.25 4.81 -19.06
CA ILE A 259 3.29 5.49 -20.36
C ILE A 259 4.14 6.75 -20.27
N THR A 260 3.92 7.58 -19.25
CA THR A 260 4.66 8.83 -19.05
C THR A 260 6.16 8.53 -18.85
N SER A 261 6.50 7.55 -18.04
CA SER A 261 7.90 7.16 -17.81
C SER A 261 8.58 6.66 -19.06
N THR A 262 7.85 5.93 -19.92
CA THR A 262 8.38 5.37 -21.17
C THR A 262 8.66 6.43 -22.21
N PHE A 263 7.76 7.44 -22.37
CA PHE A 263 7.87 8.43 -23.44
C PHE A 263 8.49 9.76 -23.00
N TYR A 264 8.37 10.14 -21.75
CA TYR A 264 8.85 11.43 -21.21
C TYR A 264 9.92 11.28 -20.13
N GLY A 265 10.13 10.05 -19.62
CA GLY A 265 11.15 9.73 -18.62
C GLY A 265 10.57 9.56 -17.21
N PRO A 266 11.27 8.80 -16.35
CA PRO A 266 10.78 8.40 -15.01
C PRO A 266 10.65 9.58 -14.03
N SER A 267 11.34 10.69 -14.26
CA SER A 267 11.26 11.88 -13.41
C SER A 267 9.87 12.55 -13.41
N TRP A 268 9.03 12.25 -14.39
CA TRP A 268 7.66 12.75 -14.49
C TRP A 268 6.64 11.93 -13.67
N ALA A 269 7.01 10.73 -13.21
CA ALA A 269 6.11 9.85 -12.46
C ALA A 269 5.46 10.52 -11.23
N PRO A 270 6.19 11.25 -10.36
CA PRO A 270 5.56 11.98 -9.24
C PRO A 270 4.57 13.04 -9.70
N ALA A 271 4.89 13.77 -10.77
CA ALA A 271 4.01 14.81 -11.31
C ALA A 271 2.67 14.22 -11.80
N VAL A 272 2.70 13.03 -12.39
CA VAL A 272 1.47 12.30 -12.78
C VAL A 272 0.61 11.99 -11.57
N ALA A 273 1.18 11.41 -10.50
CA ALA A 273 0.44 11.05 -9.30
C ALA A 273 -0.23 12.28 -8.65
N PHE A 274 0.53 13.36 -8.46
CA PHE A 274 -0.01 14.60 -7.90
C PHE A 274 -0.99 15.30 -8.85
N GLY A 275 -0.74 15.26 -10.16
CA GLY A 275 -1.68 15.77 -11.17
C GLY A 275 -3.04 15.08 -11.09
N PHE A 276 -3.05 13.75 -11.01
CA PHE A 276 -4.29 12.99 -10.79
C PHE A 276 -5.00 13.36 -9.50
N LEU A 277 -4.25 13.49 -8.40
CA LEU A 277 -4.81 13.92 -7.12
C LEU A 277 -5.50 15.27 -7.23
N LEU A 278 -4.81 16.27 -7.79
CA LEU A 278 -5.36 17.63 -7.94
C LEU A 278 -6.59 17.68 -8.86
N ILE A 279 -6.52 16.99 -10.00
CA ILE A 279 -7.65 16.93 -10.95
C ILE A 279 -8.85 16.25 -10.28
N THR A 280 -8.63 15.14 -9.56
CA THR A 280 -9.71 14.40 -8.87
C THR A 280 -10.37 15.28 -7.82
N LEU A 281 -9.59 15.94 -6.97
CA LEU A 281 -10.12 16.84 -5.95
C LEU A 281 -10.90 18.02 -6.54
N ALA A 282 -10.45 18.54 -7.69
CA ALA A 282 -11.11 19.67 -8.35
C ALA A 282 -12.41 19.29 -9.06
N VAL A 283 -12.45 18.10 -9.71
CA VAL A 283 -13.56 17.69 -10.58
C VAL A 283 -14.56 16.78 -9.87
N ARG A 284 -14.05 15.82 -9.09
CA ARG A 284 -14.87 14.82 -8.41
C ARG A 284 -14.28 14.42 -7.04
N PRO A 285 -14.46 15.27 -6.01
CA PRO A 285 -13.86 15.07 -4.70
C PRO A 285 -14.28 13.76 -4.00
N ALA A 286 -15.42 13.17 -4.38
CA ALA A 286 -15.85 11.87 -3.88
C ALA A 286 -15.08 10.68 -4.53
N GLY A 287 -14.25 10.93 -5.56
CA GLY A 287 -13.54 9.88 -6.28
C GLY A 287 -14.42 9.12 -7.30
N LEU A 288 -13.84 8.07 -7.92
CA LEU A 288 -14.52 7.31 -8.99
C LEU A 288 -15.74 6.52 -8.48
N LEU A 289 -15.59 5.82 -7.35
CA LEU A 289 -16.62 5.00 -6.73
C LEU A 289 -16.88 5.38 -5.25
N GLY A 290 -16.57 6.61 -4.86
CA GLY A 290 -16.90 7.17 -3.55
C GLY A 290 -18.41 7.41 -3.43
N ARG A 291 -18.94 7.24 -2.21
CA ARG A 291 -20.33 7.54 -1.84
C ARG A 291 -20.47 8.96 -1.32
#